data_6d1ca889565a7df7654ebb74aca70a2b
#
_entry.id   6d1ca889565a7df7654ebb74aca70a2b
#
_cell.length_a   1.000
_cell.length_b   1.000
_cell.length_c   1.000
_cell.angle_alpha   90.00
_cell.angle_beta   90.00
_cell.angle_gamma   90.00
#
_symmetry.space_group_name_H-M   'P 1'
#
loop_
_entity.id
_entity.type
_entity.pdbx_description
1 polymer ?
#
loop_
_entity_poly.entity_id
_entity_poly.type
_entity_poly.pdbx_seq_one_letter_code
_entity_poly.pdbx_strand_id
1 'polypeptide(L)'
;TGKTFLDGYDINYATGKVSLLWRIDMGVNIRSGAHYTQFQVWDYDGDGKAEIAVKTAPGTTVLRPADGTANTLAEAEYIDVPSSSLPTEKISEKNDYRNASGYVLDGPEYFTMFNGEDGSILDTTDFVPARGNVGAWGDAYGNRVDRFLSATAYLDGEKPYAVFSRGYYTRTCLTAYYVNDEGKLDVY
;
A
#
# COMPACT_ATOMS: atom_id res chain seq x y z
N THR A 1 -2.86 9.81 -17.17
CA THR A 1 -2.99 9.61 -15.71
C THR A 1 -1.59 9.40 -15.16
N GLY A 2 -1.18 10.23 -14.19
CA GLY A 2 0.11 10.12 -13.53
C GLY A 2 0.13 8.98 -12.50
N LYS A 3 1.32 8.68 -12.00
CA LYS A 3 1.53 7.78 -10.86
C LYS A 3 1.20 8.51 -9.55
N THR A 4 0.90 7.75 -8.51
CA THR A 4 0.76 8.25 -7.13
C THR A 4 2.03 7.93 -6.35
N PHE A 5 2.45 8.85 -5.51
CA PHE A 5 3.65 8.71 -4.67
C PHE A 5 3.26 8.91 -3.20
N LEU A 6 3.93 8.17 -2.32
CA LEU A 6 4.00 8.46 -0.89
C LEU A 6 5.45 8.75 -0.55
N ASP A 7 5.69 9.85 0.14
CA ASP A 7 7.04 10.32 0.46
C ASP A 7 7.22 10.42 1.98
N GLY A 8 8.33 9.90 2.48
CA GLY A 8 8.80 10.11 3.85
C GLY A 8 9.86 11.20 3.90
N TYR A 9 9.70 12.13 4.84
CA TYR A 9 10.62 13.24 5.02
C TYR A 9 11.11 13.32 6.47
N ASP A 10 12.42 13.61 6.64
CA ASP A 10 12.96 14.08 7.90
C ASP A 10 12.90 15.61 7.97
N ILE A 11 12.57 16.14 9.13
CA ILE A 11 12.48 17.58 9.38
C ILE A 11 13.43 17.96 10.50
N ASN A 12 14.52 18.65 10.17
CA ASN A 12 15.40 19.22 11.17
C ASN A 12 14.77 20.51 11.73
N TYR A 13 14.16 20.41 12.91
CA TYR A 13 13.46 21.52 13.54
C TYR A 13 14.37 22.70 13.93
N ALA A 14 15.67 22.47 14.14
CA ALA A 14 16.62 23.55 14.51
C ALA A 14 16.97 24.42 13.31
N THR A 15 17.00 23.86 12.11
CA THR A 15 17.39 24.56 10.88
C THR A 15 16.24 24.80 9.90
N GLY A 16 15.10 24.12 10.10
CA GLY A 16 13.99 24.09 9.17
C GLY A 16 14.26 23.29 7.88
N LYS A 17 15.38 22.57 7.83
CA LYS A 17 15.72 21.76 6.66
C LYS A 17 14.84 20.54 6.58
N VAL A 18 14.32 20.27 5.38
CA VAL A 18 13.56 19.05 5.05
C VAL A 18 14.41 18.19 4.13
N SER A 19 14.49 16.90 4.41
CA SER A 19 15.23 15.92 3.60
C SER A 19 14.32 14.74 3.25
N LEU A 20 14.29 14.34 1.99
CA LEU A 20 13.57 13.15 1.55
C LEU A 20 14.32 11.91 2.06
N LEU A 21 13.62 11.06 2.80
CA LEU A 21 14.13 9.76 3.25
C LEU A 21 13.91 8.69 2.18
N TRP A 22 12.69 8.61 1.68
CA TRP A 22 12.27 7.63 0.69
C TRP A 22 11.03 8.10 -0.06
N ARG A 23 10.78 7.47 -1.20
CA ARG A 23 9.54 7.59 -1.99
C ARG A 23 9.03 6.21 -2.35
N ILE A 24 7.77 5.93 -2.07
CA ILE A 24 7.04 4.79 -2.61
C ILE A 24 6.36 5.25 -3.89
N ASP A 25 6.82 4.78 -5.05
CA ASP A 25 6.13 4.91 -6.33
C ASP A 25 5.07 3.81 -6.42
N MET A 26 3.81 4.17 -6.31
CA MET A 26 2.69 3.22 -6.32
C MET A 26 2.47 2.53 -7.68
N GLY A 27 3.21 2.96 -8.71
CA GLY A 27 3.13 2.38 -10.05
C GLY A 27 1.89 2.80 -10.83
N VAL A 28 1.68 2.14 -11.97
CA VAL A 28 0.57 2.44 -12.89
C VAL A 28 -0.72 1.70 -12.55
N ASN A 29 -0.62 0.64 -11.73
CA ASN A 29 -1.73 -0.25 -11.40
C ASN A 29 -2.48 0.15 -10.12
N ILE A 30 -2.12 1.26 -9.51
CA ILE A 30 -2.88 1.87 -8.42
C ILE A 30 -3.71 3.01 -8.98
N ARG A 31 -5.02 2.92 -8.78
CA ARG A 31 -5.95 4.01 -9.08
C ARG A 31 -5.72 5.13 -8.07
N SER A 32 -5.34 6.31 -8.56
CA SER A 32 -5.09 7.47 -7.70
C SER A 32 -6.34 8.29 -7.43
N GLY A 33 -6.41 8.89 -6.27
CA GLY A 33 -7.50 9.78 -5.87
C GLY A 33 -7.85 9.62 -4.39
N ALA A 34 -8.58 10.60 -3.86
CA ALA A 34 -8.87 10.73 -2.43
C ALA A 34 -9.55 9.50 -1.79
N HIS A 35 -10.22 8.66 -2.58
CA HIS A 35 -10.90 7.46 -2.09
C HIS A 35 -10.27 6.15 -2.58
N TYR A 36 -9.24 6.23 -3.43
CA TYR A 36 -8.67 5.07 -4.10
C TYR A 36 -7.30 4.67 -3.56
N THR A 37 -6.62 5.60 -2.86
CA THR A 37 -5.30 5.39 -2.28
C THR A 37 -5.33 5.82 -0.82
N GLN A 38 -5.92 4.99 0.03
CA GLN A 38 -5.90 5.16 1.48
C GLN A 38 -4.65 4.52 2.05
N PHE A 39 -4.07 5.14 3.06
CA PHE A 39 -2.96 4.59 3.83
C PHE A 39 -3.10 4.96 5.30
N GLN A 40 -2.45 4.21 6.17
CA GLN A 40 -2.34 4.47 7.60
C GLN A 40 -0.88 4.49 8.00
N VAL A 41 -0.57 5.31 8.99
CA VAL A 41 0.76 5.42 9.60
C VAL A 41 0.61 5.19 11.09
N TRP A 42 1.22 4.15 11.60
CA TRP A 42 1.18 3.76 13.01
C TRP A 42 2.31 2.80 13.34
N ASP A 43 2.68 2.67 14.60
CA ASP A 43 3.58 1.63 15.09
C ASP A 43 2.82 0.29 15.15
N TYR A 44 2.90 -0.51 14.07
CA TYR A 44 2.13 -1.75 13.94
C TYR A 44 2.86 -2.97 14.47
N ASP A 45 4.18 -2.95 14.59
CA ASP A 45 4.97 -4.06 15.09
C ASP A 45 5.46 -3.87 16.53
N GLY A 46 5.24 -2.67 17.11
CA GLY A 46 5.54 -2.36 18.49
C GLY A 46 7.00 -2.01 18.76
N ASP A 47 7.78 -1.65 17.75
CA ASP A 47 9.18 -1.29 17.88
C ASP A 47 9.41 0.18 18.30
N GLY A 48 8.34 0.98 18.37
CA GLY A 48 8.35 2.40 18.71
C GLY A 48 8.54 3.33 17.54
N LYS A 49 8.52 2.82 16.31
CA LYS A 49 8.58 3.56 15.07
C LYS A 49 7.31 3.31 14.27
N ALA A 50 7.04 4.13 13.27
CA ALA A 50 5.81 3.99 12.51
C ALA A 50 6.04 3.25 11.20
N GLU A 51 5.12 2.36 10.86
CA GLU A 51 4.98 1.72 9.56
C GLU A 51 3.93 2.45 8.72
N ILE A 52 4.01 2.22 7.42
CA ILE A 52 3.02 2.67 6.44
C ILE A 52 2.27 1.45 5.93
N ALA A 53 0.99 1.37 6.24
CA ALA A 53 0.07 0.34 5.77
C ALA A 53 -0.71 0.86 4.56
N VAL A 54 -0.61 0.18 3.41
CA VAL A 54 -1.23 0.65 2.17
C VAL A 54 -1.52 -0.50 1.19
N LYS A 55 -2.57 -0.33 0.38
CA LYS A 55 -2.82 -1.20 -0.76
C LYS A 55 -1.78 -0.97 -1.86
N THR A 56 -1.19 -2.04 -2.36
CA THR A 56 -0.21 -2.03 -3.45
C THR A 56 -0.63 -2.90 -4.62
N ALA A 57 0.13 -2.86 -5.70
CA ALA A 57 -0.12 -3.63 -6.91
C ALA A 57 1.21 -3.87 -7.66
N PRO A 58 1.23 -4.72 -8.71
CA PRO A 58 2.39 -4.87 -9.57
C PRO A 58 2.94 -3.52 -10.05
N GLY A 59 4.27 -3.36 -9.98
CA GLY A 59 4.95 -2.13 -10.37
C GLY A 59 5.08 -1.07 -9.26
N THR A 60 4.64 -1.35 -8.03
CA THR A 60 5.00 -0.52 -6.87
C THR A 60 6.48 -0.70 -6.55
N THR A 61 7.21 0.40 -6.38
CA THR A 61 8.65 0.40 -6.08
C THR A 61 8.97 1.35 -4.95
N VAL A 62 10.07 1.10 -4.24
CA VAL A 62 10.64 2.02 -3.25
C VAL A 62 11.88 2.69 -3.84
N LEU A 63 11.95 3.99 -3.74
CA LEU A 63 13.06 4.82 -4.19
C LEU A 63 13.68 5.51 -2.98
N ARG A 64 15.01 5.47 -2.88
CA ARG A 64 15.77 6.13 -1.81
C ARG A 64 16.83 7.05 -2.39
N PRO A 65 17.19 8.16 -1.71
CA PRO A 65 18.35 8.95 -2.09
C PRO A 65 19.64 8.15 -1.92
N ALA A 66 20.56 8.23 -2.90
CA ALA A 66 21.81 7.47 -2.92
C ALA A 66 22.76 7.81 -1.75
N ASP A 67 22.71 9.04 -1.29
CA ASP A 67 23.65 9.61 -0.31
C ASP A 67 22.94 10.27 0.90
N GLY A 68 21.65 10.01 1.05
CA GLY A 68 20.83 10.66 2.08
C GLY A 68 20.54 12.14 1.81
N THR A 69 20.83 12.64 0.60
CA THR A 69 20.51 14.01 0.21
C THR A 69 19.12 14.13 -0.41
N ALA A 70 18.46 15.26 -0.17
CA ALA A 70 17.04 15.49 -0.38
C ALA A 70 16.53 15.40 -1.82
N ASN A 71 17.40 15.33 -2.82
CA ASN A 71 16.99 15.50 -4.22
C ASN A 71 17.41 14.36 -5.16
N THR A 72 18.11 13.35 -4.68
CA THR A 72 18.63 12.28 -5.53
C THR A 72 18.00 10.94 -5.12
N LEU A 73 17.19 10.38 -6.00
CA LEU A 73 16.64 9.04 -5.85
C LEU A 73 17.50 8.08 -6.67
N ALA A 74 18.22 7.17 -6.03
CA ALA A 74 19.19 6.32 -6.70
C ALA A 74 18.88 4.84 -6.70
N GLU A 75 18.04 4.37 -5.77
CA GLU A 75 17.74 2.95 -5.62
C GLU A 75 16.25 2.72 -5.75
N ALA A 76 15.89 1.64 -6.42
CA ALA A 76 14.53 1.18 -6.52
C ALA A 76 14.46 -0.29 -6.11
N GLU A 77 13.63 -0.59 -5.14
CA GLU A 77 13.29 -1.96 -4.73
C GLU A 77 11.90 -2.31 -5.24
N TYR A 78 11.78 -3.45 -5.90
CA TYR A 78 10.49 -3.98 -6.32
C TYR A 78 9.85 -4.75 -5.19
N ILE A 79 8.53 -4.65 -5.08
CA ILE A 79 7.77 -5.54 -4.20
C ILE A 79 7.82 -6.94 -4.79
N ASP A 80 8.65 -7.78 -4.21
CA ASP A 80 8.54 -9.23 -4.37
C ASP A 80 7.41 -9.70 -3.45
N VAL A 81 6.36 -10.24 -4.02
CA VAL A 81 5.22 -10.71 -3.24
C VAL A 81 5.53 -12.06 -2.61
N PRO A 82 5.66 -12.13 -1.30
CA PRO A 82 6.02 -13.37 -0.61
C PRO A 82 4.82 -14.28 -0.34
N SER A 83 3.69 -14.12 -1.03
CA SER A 83 2.53 -14.98 -0.81
C SER A 83 2.72 -16.34 -1.45
N SER A 84 2.65 -17.41 -0.65
CA SER A 84 2.70 -18.79 -1.13
C SER A 84 1.47 -19.21 -1.95
N SER A 85 0.42 -18.38 -1.95
CA SER A 85 -0.83 -18.62 -2.69
C SER A 85 -0.87 -17.95 -4.06
N LEU A 86 0.10 -17.06 -4.35
CA LEU A 86 0.18 -16.40 -5.65
C LEU A 86 1.22 -17.08 -6.54
N PRO A 87 0.96 -17.17 -7.85
CA PRO A 87 1.99 -17.57 -8.79
C PRO A 87 3.18 -16.62 -8.62
N THR A 88 4.39 -17.18 -8.57
CA THR A 88 5.67 -16.45 -8.49
C THR A 88 5.97 -15.65 -9.76
N GLU A 89 4.99 -14.97 -10.32
CA GLU A 89 5.25 -14.00 -11.36
C GLU A 89 5.91 -12.81 -10.68
N LYS A 90 7.19 -12.63 -10.96
CA LYS A 90 7.89 -11.41 -10.62
C LYS A 90 7.05 -10.24 -11.10
N ILE A 91 6.63 -9.40 -10.19
CA ILE A 91 5.92 -8.18 -10.48
C ILE A 91 6.87 -7.29 -11.27
N SER A 92 6.76 -7.35 -12.60
CA SER A 92 7.53 -6.48 -13.47
C SER A 92 6.75 -5.19 -13.71
N GLU A 93 7.43 -4.05 -13.81
CA GLU A 93 6.84 -2.78 -14.24
C GLU A 93 6.09 -2.87 -15.58
N LYS A 94 6.33 -3.94 -16.34
CA LYS A 94 5.73 -4.15 -17.65
C LYS A 94 4.30 -4.70 -17.60
N ASN A 95 3.85 -5.18 -16.45
CA ASN A 95 2.48 -5.65 -16.28
C ASN A 95 1.55 -4.47 -16.03
N ASP A 96 1.03 -3.91 -17.09
CA ASP A 96 0.06 -2.81 -17.05
C ASP A 96 -1.35 -3.38 -17.18
N TYR A 97 -2.11 -3.33 -16.10
CA TYR A 97 -3.49 -3.82 -16.01
C TYR A 97 -4.53 -2.75 -16.31
N ARG A 98 -4.12 -1.54 -16.73
CA ARG A 98 -5.06 -0.49 -17.12
C ARG A 98 -5.74 -0.86 -18.44
N ASN A 99 -7.05 -0.69 -18.49
CA ASN A 99 -7.78 -0.77 -19.75
C ASN A 99 -7.59 0.50 -20.60
N ALA A 100 -8.17 0.53 -21.80
CA ALA A 100 -8.05 1.67 -22.73
C ALA A 100 -8.57 3.01 -22.14
N SER A 101 -9.43 2.97 -21.13
CA SER A 101 -9.92 4.15 -20.41
C SER A 101 -9.07 4.52 -19.19
N GLY A 102 -8.00 3.78 -18.92
CA GLY A 102 -7.11 3.99 -17.78
C GLY A 102 -7.63 3.45 -16.45
N TYR A 103 -8.69 2.62 -16.45
CA TYR A 103 -9.18 1.96 -15.25
C TYR A 103 -8.43 0.65 -15.01
N VAL A 104 -8.12 0.36 -13.76
CA VAL A 104 -7.55 -0.91 -13.31
C VAL A 104 -8.69 -1.79 -12.81
N LEU A 105 -9.22 -2.66 -13.68
CA LEU A 105 -10.37 -3.52 -13.37
C LEU A 105 -9.98 -4.99 -13.18
N ASP A 106 -8.71 -5.30 -13.36
CA ASP A 106 -8.14 -6.63 -13.27
C ASP A 106 -6.72 -6.56 -12.70
N GLY A 107 -6.07 -7.71 -12.53
CA GLY A 107 -4.71 -7.83 -11.99
C GLY A 107 -4.67 -8.03 -10.48
N PRO A 108 -3.50 -8.47 -9.99
CA PRO A 108 -3.26 -8.71 -8.57
C PRO A 108 -3.37 -7.43 -7.73
N GLU A 109 -3.76 -7.61 -6.49
CA GLU A 109 -3.85 -6.56 -5.50
C GLU A 109 -3.27 -7.06 -4.19
N TYR A 110 -2.42 -6.25 -3.57
CA TYR A 110 -1.72 -6.59 -2.35
C TYR A 110 -1.98 -5.57 -1.25
N PHE A 111 -1.74 -5.99 -0.04
CA PHE A 111 -1.61 -5.14 1.12
C PHE A 111 -0.16 -5.22 1.59
N THR A 112 0.52 -4.08 1.66
CA THR A 112 1.93 -3.99 2.04
C THR A 112 2.10 -3.08 3.25
N MET A 113 2.98 -3.50 4.14
CA MET A 113 3.45 -2.69 5.25
C MET A 113 4.90 -2.33 5.01
N PHE A 114 5.20 -1.04 5.03
CA PHE A 114 6.53 -0.48 4.83
C PHE A 114 7.06 0.09 6.13
N ASN A 115 8.34 -0.10 6.39
CA ASN A 115 9.05 0.54 7.49
C ASN A 115 9.12 2.06 7.22
N GLY A 116 8.71 2.86 8.19
CA GLY A 116 8.67 4.31 8.05
C GLY A 116 10.02 5.00 8.06
N GLU A 117 11.07 4.36 8.59
CA GLU A 117 12.40 4.96 8.63
C GLU A 117 13.06 5.02 7.25
N ASP A 118 12.95 3.95 6.48
CA ASP A 118 13.70 3.78 5.24
C ASP A 118 12.86 3.33 4.04
N GLY A 119 11.55 3.14 4.24
CA GLY A 119 10.62 2.70 3.20
C GLY A 119 10.78 1.23 2.81
N SER A 120 11.62 0.44 3.51
CA SER A 120 11.75 -0.98 3.21
C SER A 120 10.43 -1.73 3.47
N ILE A 121 10.24 -2.83 2.74
CA ILE A 121 9.04 -3.64 2.89
C ILE A 121 9.21 -4.52 4.14
N LEU A 122 8.31 -4.36 5.11
CA LEU A 122 8.22 -5.24 6.26
C LEU A 122 7.60 -6.57 5.83
N ASP A 123 6.43 -6.53 5.23
CA ASP A 123 5.78 -7.71 4.63
C ASP A 123 4.69 -7.31 3.64
N THR A 124 4.29 -8.26 2.79
CA THR A 124 3.22 -8.09 1.80
C THR A 124 2.34 -9.34 1.78
N THR A 125 1.03 -9.13 1.73
CA THR A 125 0.02 -10.19 1.60
C THR A 125 -1.03 -9.79 0.56
N ASP A 126 -1.94 -10.68 0.24
CA ASP A 126 -3.07 -10.39 -0.64
C ASP A 126 -4.00 -9.33 -0.04
N PHE A 127 -4.55 -8.47 -0.89
CA PHE A 127 -5.60 -7.56 -0.46
C PHE A 127 -6.95 -8.28 -0.34
N VAL A 128 -7.48 -8.36 0.86
CA VAL A 128 -8.73 -9.08 1.20
C VAL A 128 -9.86 -8.06 1.47
N PRO A 129 -11.07 -8.30 0.97
CA PRO A 129 -11.42 -9.30 -0.03
C PRO A 129 -10.90 -8.95 -1.41
N ALA A 130 -10.61 -9.96 -2.22
CA ALA A 130 -10.23 -9.75 -3.61
C ALA A 130 -11.31 -8.98 -4.40
N ARG A 131 -10.89 -8.24 -5.44
CA ARG A 131 -11.80 -7.48 -6.32
C ARG A 131 -12.91 -8.37 -6.89
N GLY A 132 -12.55 -9.54 -7.39
CA GLY A 132 -13.48 -10.45 -8.04
C GLY A 132 -14.22 -9.80 -9.22
N ASN A 133 -15.49 -10.13 -9.39
CA ASN A 133 -16.32 -9.49 -10.42
C ASN A 133 -16.63 -8.04 -10.03
N VAL A 134 -16.08 -7.09 -10.78
CA VAL A 134 -16.25 -5.64 -10.56
C VAL A 134 -17.73 -5.24 -10.54
N GLY A 135 -18.54 -5.79 -11.45
CA GLY A 135 -19.98 -5.50 -11.53
C GLY A 135 -20.77 -5.89 -10.27
N ALA A 136 -20.28 -6.88 -9.52
CA ALA A 136 -20.92 -7.32 -8.26
C ALA A 136 -20.82 -6.27 -7.14
N TRP A 137 -19.99 -5.25 -7.30
CA TRP A 137 -19.87 -4.11 -6.38
C TRP A 137 -20.80 -2.95 -6.72
N GLY A 138 -21.52 -3.03 -7.85
CA GLY A 138 -22.59 -2.11 -8.22
C GLY A 138 -22.26 -1.11 -9.33
N ASP A 139 -21.09 -1.18 -9.93
CA ASP A 139 -20.75 -0.52 -11.20
C ASP A 139 -19.70 -1.32 -11.97
N ALA A 140 -19.54 -1.03 -13.27
CA ALA A 140 -18.67 -1.76 -14.18
C ALA A 140 -17.33 -1.05 -14.44
N TYR A 141 -17.10 0.13 -13.86
CA TYR A 141 -15.89 0.94 -14.07
C TYR A 141 -15.02 1.09 -12.84
N GLY A 142 -15.29 0.29 -11.79
CA GLY A 142 -14.45 0.14 -10.63
C GLY A 142 -14.52 1.28 -9.60
N ASN A 143 -15.46 2.22 -9.71
CA ASN A 143 -15.55 3.30 -8.73
C ASN A 143 -15.99 2.80 -7.36
N ARG A 144 -16.87 1.79 -7.31
CA ARG A 144 -17.36 1.23 -6.04
C ARG A 144 -16.40 0.22 -5.44
N VAL A 145 -15.87 -0.69 -6.24
CA VAL A 145 -14.94 -1.72 -5.76
C VAL A 145 -13.61 -1.13 -5.29
N ASP A 146 -13.15 -0.04 -5.89
CA ASP A 146 -11.91 0.64 -5.53
C ASP A 146 -12.12 1.79 -4.54
N ARG A 147 -13.26 1.87 -3.91
CA ARG A 147 -13.49 2.84 -2.84
C ARG A 147 -13.06 2.26 -1.52
N PHE A 148 -12.03 2.85 -0.95
CA PHE A 148 -11.41 2.43 0.31
C PHE A 148 -11.55 3.52 1.35
N LEU A 149 -11.74 3.10 2.61
CA LEU A 149 -11.51 3.90 3.81
C LEU A 149 -10.58 3.09 4.71
N SER A 150 -9.85 3.77 5.58
CA SER A 150 -8.95 3.10 6.50
C SER A 150 -8.94 3.76 7.87
N ALA A 151 -8.58 2.98 8.88
CA ALA A 151 -8.39 3.42 10.24
C ALA A 151 -7.40 2.50 10.95
N THR A 152 -6.76 2.99 12.00
CA THR A 152 -6.06 2.15 12.97
C THR A 152 -6.98 1.88 14.15
N ALA A 153 -7.06 0.63 14.62
CA ALA A 153 -7.89 0.24 15.75
C ALA A 153 -7.21 -0.84 16.59
N TYR A 154 -7.47 -0.85 17.89
CA TYR A 154 -7.04 -1.90 18.82
C TYR A 154 -8.24 -2.83 19.07
N LEU A 155 -8.42 -3.82 18.19
CA LEU A 155 -9.62 -4.67 18.18
C LEU A 155 -9.65 -5.68 19.34
N ASP A 156 -8.49 -6.12 19.78
CA ASP A 156 -8.32 -7.00 20.96
C ASP A 156 -7.92 -6.22 22.24
N GLY A 157 -7.70 -4.91 22.11
CA GLY A 157 -7.23 -4.06 23.20
C GLY A 157 -5.72 -4.12 23.46
N GLU A 158 -4.96 -4.90 22.71
CA GLU A 158 -3.53 -5.15 22.94
C GLU A 158 -2.67 -4.63 21.80
N LYS A 159 -2.98 -4.96 20.54
CA LYS A 159 -2.17 -4.58 19.39
C LYS A 159 -2.95 -3.75 18.36
N PRO A 160 -2.24 -2.94 17.55
CA PRO A 160 -2.87 -2.15 16.51
C PRO A 160 -3.20 -3.01 15.29
N TYR A 161 -4.36 -2.71 14.69
CA TYR A 161 -4.82 -3.29 13.44
C TYR A 161 -4.97 -2.20 12.40
N ALA A 162 -4.45 -2.43 11.19
CA ALA A 162 -4.73 -1.60 10.03
C ALA A 162 -6.06 -2.05 9.41
N VAL A 163 -7.12 -1.33 9.69
CA VAL A 163 -8.47 -1.67 9.22
C VAL A 163 -8.72 -0.96 7.90
N PHE A 164 -8.98 -1.73 6.85
CA PHE A 164 -9.29 -1.21 5.52
C PHE A 164 -10.66 -1.67 5.06
N SER A 165 -11.46 -0.74 4.55
CA SER A 165 -12.70 -1.08 3.88
C SER A 165 -12.50 -1.23 2.39
N ARG A 166 -13.35 -2.02 1.75
CA ARG A 166 -13.52 -2.07 0.30
C ARG A 166 -14.99 -1.95 -0.05
N GLY A 167 -15.29 -1.08 -1.01
CA GLY A 167 -16.66 -0.88 -1.51
C GLY A 167 -17.50 0.08 -0.70
N TYR A 168 -18.62 0.51 -1.27
CA TYR A 168 -19.60 1.37 -0.62
C TYR A 168 -20.97 1.29 -1.31
N TYR A 169 -22.01 1.75 -0.64
CA TYR A 169 -23.44 1.70 -1.01
C TYR A 169 -24.02 0.31 -1.09
N THR A 170 -23.67 -0.49 -2.11
CA THR A 170 -24.26 -1.82 -2.34
C THR A 170 -23.58 -2.89 -1.51
N ARG A 171 -22.27 -2.80 -1.35
CA ARG A 171 -21.45 -3.76 -0.61
C ARG A 171 -20.28 -3.03 0.01
N THR A 172 -20.04 -3.26 1.28
CA THR A 172 -18.85 -2.79 2.00
C THR A 172 -18.30 -3.95 2.81
N CYS A 173 -17.00 -4.19 2.66
CA CYS A 173 -16.26 -5.17 3.46
C CYS A 173 -15.23 -4.43 4.29
N LEU A 174 -14.96 -4.92 5.50
CA LEU A 174 -13.89 -4.46 6.37
C LEU A 174 -12.92 -5.62 6.57
N THR A 175 -11.64 -5.33 6.51
CA THR A 175 -10.56 -6.28 6.78
C THR A 175 -9.58 -5.62 7.72
N ALA A 176 -9.17 -6.32 8.76
CA ALA A 176 -8.16 -5.87 9.70
C ALA A 176 -6.87 -6.66 9.48
N TYR A 177 -5.80 -5.97 9.16
CA TYR A 177 -4.45 -6.53 9.03
C TYR A 177 -3.65 -6.22 10.27
N TYR A 178 -2.78 -7.12 10.69
CA TYR A 178 -1.89 -6.93 11.82
C TYR A 178 -0.54 -7.62 11.58
N VAL A 179 0.47 -7.20 12.34
CA VAL A 179 1.77 -7.88 12.37
C VAL A 179 1.72 -8.94 13.47
N ASN A 180 1.97 -10.19 13.09
CA ASN A 180 2.00 -11.31 14.03
C ASN A 180 3.36 -11.42 14.72
N ASP A 181 3.52 -12.35 15.66
CA ASP A 181 4.73 -12.54 16.45
C ASP A 181 5.96 -12.97 15.62
N GLU A 182 5.75 -13.37 14.37
CA GLU A 182 6.82 -13.69 13.41
C GLU A 182 7.22 -12.49 12.55
N GLY A 183 6.63 -11.30 12.79
CA GLY A 183 6.85 -10.11 12.00
C GLY A 183 6.19 -10.17 10.61
N LYS A 184 5.13 -10.97 10.45
CA LYS A 184 4.42 -11.17 9.21
C LYS A 184 3.01 -10.58 9.27
N LEU A 185 2.50 -10.16 8.10
CA LEU A 185 1.13 -9.72 7.97
C LEU A 185 0.16 -10.89 8.04
N ASP A 186 -0.86 -10.72 8.85
CA ASP A 186 -1.97 -11.65 8.98
C ASP A 186 -3.30 -10.90 9.00
N VAL A 187 -4.40 -11.61 8.84
CA VAL A 187 -5.76 -11.08 8.79
C VAL A 187 -6.55 -11.57 10.00
N TYR A 188 -7.15 -10.61 10.70
CA TYR A 188 -7.99 -10.85 11.88
C TYR A 188 -9.43 -11.19 11.49
#